data_04433757a18b88b1536a64471bc3a4af
#
_entry.id   04433757a18b88b1536a64471bc3a4af
#
_cell.length_a   1.000
_cell.length_b   1.000
_cell.length_c   1.000
_cell.angle_alpha   90.00
_cell.angle_beta   90.00
_cell.angle_gamma   90.00
#
_symmetry.space_group_name_H-M   'P 1'
#
loop_
_entity.id
_entity.type
_entity.pdbx_description
1 polymer ?
#
loop_
_entity_poly.entity_id
_entity_poly.type
_entity_poly.pdbx_seq_one_letter_code
_entity_poly.pdbx_strand_id
1 'polypeptide(L)'
;MAESPMERGQKWLQALLQLTGAPAQVVGKLEATANPQTEEPDSYWLTINHGELTPEQIQLLIGRDGAVLDAIQYLANSTLNINQAPELQAGYTIELNGYRVRRQAEVRAIAETAAEQARTTGQEVEIRSLSSVERREVHTFLKEFTDLETFSRGKEPQRNLVVRLASLM
;
A
#
# COMPACT_ATOMS: atom_id res chain seq x y z
N MET A 1 -30.25 6.66 -11.04
CA MET A 1 -29.51 6.71 -9.78
C MET A 1 -28.04 6.92 -10.07
N ALA A 2 -27.36 7.68 -9.25
CA ALA A 2 -25.93 7.85 -9.37
C ALA A 2 -25.22 6.53 -8.99
N GLU A 3 -24.19 6.18 -9.74
CA GLU A 3 -23.35 5.00 -9.48
C GLU A 3 -22.60 5.20 -8.15
N SER A 4 -22.61 4.19 -7.30
CA SER A 4 -21.88 4.22 -6.04
C SER A 4 -20.36 4.24 -6.26
N PRO A 5 -19.57 4.83 -5.34
CA PRO A 5 -18.10 4.80 -5.47
C PRO A 5 -17.54 3.37 -5.61
N MET A 6 -18.13 2.40 -4.90
CA MET A 6 -17.74 0.99 -4.99
C MET A 6 -17.97 0.42 -6.39
N GLU A 7 -19.19 0.60 -6.94
CA GLU A 7 -19.51 0.11 -8.30
C GLU A 7 -18.63 0.76 -9.35
N ARG A 8 -18.38 2.06 -9.22
CA ARG A 8 -17.49 2.81 -10.12
C ARG A 8 -16.07 2.24 -10.08
N GLY A 9 -15.54 1.96 -8.89
CA GLY A 9 -14.24 1.33 -8.71
C GLY A 9 -14.16 -0.06 -9.30
N GLN A 10 -15.15 -0.91 -9.06
CA GLN A 10 -15.22 -2.27 -9.62
C GLN A 10 -15.23 -2.26 -11.15
N LYS A 11 -16.08 -1.44 -11.75
CA LYS A 11 -16.18 -1.33 -13.21
C LYS A 11 -14.90 -0.80 -13.85
N TRP A 12 -14.30 0.22 -13.26
CA TRP A 12 -13.06 0.79 -13.74
C TRP A 12 -11.94 -0.26 -13.74
N LEU A 13 -11.78 -0.98 -12.62
CA LEU A 13 -10.73 -1.99 -12.49
C LEU A 13 -10.97 -3.18 -13.43
N GLN A 14 -12.20 -3.67 -13.55
CA GLN A 14 -12.55 -4.73 -14.50
C GLN A 14 -12.25 -4.33 -15.95
N ALA A 15 -12.57 -3.09 -16.32
CA ALA A 15 -12.26 -2.57 -17.65
C ALA A 15 -10.74 -2.48 -17.88
N LEU A 16 -9.98 -2.01 -16.91
CA LEU A 16 -8.51 -1.97 -16.98
C LEU A 16 -7.93 -3.38 -17.19
N LEU A 17 -8.37 -4.34 -16.40
CA LEU A 17 -7.93 -5.74 -16.50
C LEU A 17 -8.25 -6.33 -17.87
N GLN A 18 -9.43 -6.07 -18.40
CA GLN A 18 -9.82 -6.53 -19.73
C GLN A 18 -8.94 -5.92 -20.83
N LEU A 19 -8.68 -4.62 -20.76
CA LEU A 19 -7.83 -3.91 -21.72
C LEU A 19 -6.36 -4.35 -21.68
N THR A 20 -5.89 -4.81 -20.53
CA THR A 20 -4.51 -5.31 -20.36
C THR A 20 -4.37 -6.79 -20.67
N GLY A 21 -5.45 -7.46 -21.09
CA GLY A 21 -5.43 -8.88 -21.46
C GLY A 21 -5.46 -9.85 -20.27
N ALA A 22 -5.85 -9.38 -19.09
CA ALA A 22 -5.98 -10.17 -17.87
C ALA A 22 -7.38 -10.02 -17.26
N PRO A 23 -8.46 -10.37 -18.00
CA PRO A 23 -9.83 -10.19 -17.53
C PRO A 23 -10.09 -11.02 -16.26
N ALA A 24 -10.63 -10.36 -15.26
CA ALA A 24 -11.03 -11.01 -14.00
C ALA A 24 -12.15 -10.20 -13.34
N GLN A 25 -12.96 -10.88 -12.55
CA GLN A 25 -13.97 -10.24 -11.73
C GLN A 25 -13.31 -9.49 -10.56
N VAL A 26 -13.95 -8.43 -10.13
CA VAL A 26 -13.52 -7.62 -9.00
C VAL A 26 -14.62 -7.59 -7.95
N VAL A 27 -14.27 -7.93 -6.71
CA VAL A 27 -15.18 -7.86 -5.56
C VAL A 27 -14.82 -6.62 -4.74
N GLY A 28 -15.79 -5.74 -4.53
CA GLY A 28 -15.66 -4.55 -3.69
C GLY A 28 -16.14 -4.83 -2.26
N LYS A 29 -15.42 -4.29 -1.29
CA LYS A 29 -15.80 -4.32 0.12
C LYS A 29 -15.50 -2.97 0.76
N LEU A 30 -16.47 -2.44 1.51
CA LEU A 30 -16.25 -1.26 2.33
C LEU A 30 -15.26 -1.60 3.47
N GLU A 31 -14.19 -0.84 3.57
CA GLU A 31 -13.27 -0.93 4.68
C GLU A 31 -13.88 -0.19 5.88
N ALA A 32 -13.97 -0.87 7.02
CA ALA A 32 -14.42 -0.21 8.24
C ALA A 32 -13.38 0.83 8.66
N THR A 33 -13.78 2.10 8.69
CA THR A 33 -12.94 3.17 9.22
C THR A 33 -12.70 2.95 10.70
N ALA A 34 -11.44 3.01 11.10
CA ALA A 34 -11.03 2.82 12.49
C ALA A 34 -11.60 3.92 13.43
N ASN A 35 -12.08 5.02 12.86
CA ASN A 35 -12.63 6.14 13.62
C ASN A 35 -13.86 6.74 12.93
N PRO A 36 -15.09 6.44 13.42
CA PRO A 36 -16.33 6.98 12.85
C PRO A 36 -16.49 8.51 13.00
N GLN A 37 -15.58 9.17 13.70
CA GLN A 37 -15.62 10.62 13.94
C GLN A 37 -14.74 11.43 12.99
N THR A 38 -14.00 10.77 12.09
CA THR A 38 -13.23 11.46 11.06
C THR A 38 -14.09 11.71 9.82
N GLU A 39 -14.03 12.90 9.28
CA GLU A 39 -14.66 13.26 7.99
C GLU A 39 -13.86 12.70 6.79
N GLU A 40 -13.16 11.58 6.99
CA GLU A 40 -12.43 10.92 5.92
C GLU A 40 -13.41 10.23 4.95
N PRO A 41 -13.15 10.29 3.65
CA PRO A 41 -13.99 9.61 2.67
C PRO A 41 -13.97 8.10 2.88
N ASP A 42 -15.06 7.43 2.52
CA ASP A 42 -15.16 5.98 2.54
C ASP A 42 -13.99 5.33 1.80
N SER A 43 -13.49 4.24 2.33
CA SER A 43 -12.42 3.45 1.72
C SER A 43 -12.95 2.08 1.31
N TYR A 44 -12.60 1.64 0.11
CA TYR A 44 -13.04 0.36 -0.46
C TYR A 44 -11.85 -0.50 -0.84
N TRP A 45 -11.90 -1.77 -0.45
CA TRP A 45 -11.02 -2.81 -0.98
C TRP A 45 -11.64 -3.37 -2.24
N LEU A 46 -10.87 -3.32 -3.33
CA LEU A 46 -11.20 -3.92 -4.60
C LEU A 46 -10.30 -5.14 -4.80
N THR A 47 -10.84 -6.33 -4.61
CA THR A 47 -10.10 -7.58 -4.72
C THR A 47 -10.30 -8.19 -6.09
N ILE A 48 -9.20 -8.38 -6.82
CA ILE A 48 -9.19 -9.07 -8.11
C ILE A 48 -9.30 -10.58 -7.86
N ASN A 49 -10.22 -11.25 -8.56
CA ASN A 49 -10.35 -12.70 -8.48
C ASN A 49 -9.16 -13.38 -9.17
N HIS A 50 -8.16 -13.76 -8.39
CA HIS A 50 -6.97 -14.43 -8.90
C HIS A 50 -7.20 -15.82 -9.48
N GLY A 51 -8.33 -16.47 -9.15
CA GLY A 51 -8.69 -17.76 -9.71
C GLY A 51 -8.98 -17.74 -11.21
N GLU A 52 -9.23 -16.57 -11.79
CA GLU A 52 -9.43 -16.35 -13.23
C GLU A 52 -8.13 -16.00 -13.99
N LEU A 53 -7.02 -15.88 -13.28
CA LEU A 53 -5.73 -15.45 -13.81
C LEU A 53 -4.70 -16.58 -13.80
N THR A 54 -3.78 -16.55 -14.75
CA THR A 54 -2.59 -17.41 -14.73
C THR A 54 -1.57 -16.91 -13.69
N PRO A 55 -0.66 -17.77 -13.20
CA PRO A 55 0.42 -17.32 -12.31
C PRO A 55 1.26 -16.18 -12.90
N GLU A 56 1.51 -16.20 -14.20
CA GLU A 56 2.25 -15.15 -14.92
C GLU A 56 1.50 -13.82 -14.91
N GLN A 57 0.19 -13.84 -15.14
CA GLN A 57 -0.67 -12.66 -15.08
C GLN A 57 -0.67 -12.06 -13.66
N ILE A 58 -0.77 -12.90 -12.63
CA ILE A 58 -0.70 -12.45 -11.22
C ILE A 58 0.62 -11.76 -10.95
N GLN A 59 1.74 -12.36 -11.34
CA GLN A 59 3.07 -11.77 -11.16
C GLN A 59 3.23 -10.43 -11.88
N LEU A 60 2.75 -10.33 -13.11
CA LEU A 60 2.79 -9.09 -13.89
C LEU A 60 1.96 -7.97 -13.28
N LEU A 61 0.76 -8.30 -12.77
CA LEU A 61 -0.15 -7.33 -12.16
C LEU A 61 0.33 -6.86 -10.77
N ILE A 62 1.02 -7.69 -10.03
CA ILE A 62 1.67 -7.29 -8.78
C ILE A 62 2.93 -6.48 -9.07
N GLY A 63 3.77 -6.97 -9.99
CA GLY A 63 5.05 -6.39 -10.31
C GLY A 63 6.10 -6.61 -9.21
N ARG A 64 7.30 -6.10 -9.45
CA ARG A 64 8.39 -6.18 -8.47
C ARG A 64 8.03 -5.37 -7.22
N ASP A 65 8.07 -6.01 -6.06
CA ASP A 65 7.75 -5.41 -4.76
C ASP A 65 6.38 -4.69 -4.74
N GLY A 66 5.42 -5.16 -5.56
CA GLY A 66 4.08 -4.59 -5.65
C GLY A 66 3.96 -3.31 -6.49
N ALA A 67 5.00 -2.93 -7.23
CA ALA A 67 5.05 -1.66 -7.93
C ALA A 67 3.93 -1.48 -8.97
N VAL A 68 3.56 -2.53 -9.68
CA VAL A 68 2.46 -2.46 -10.66
C VAL A 68 1.11 -2.33 -9.94
N LEU A 69 0.90 -3.12 -8.89
CA LEU A 69 -0.34 -3.05 -8.10
C LEU A 69 -0.50 -1.68 -7.44
N ASP A 70 0.60 -1.10 -6.94
CA ASP A 70 0.63 0.26 -6.39
C ASP A 70 0.33 1.32 -7.45
N ALA A 71 0.85 1.16 -8.66
CA ALA A 71 0.57 2.07 -9.77
C ALA A 71 -0.91 2.02 -10.18
N ILE A 72 -1.50 0.83 -10.26
CA ILE A 72 -2.93 0.68 -10.54
C ILE A 72 -3.77 1.34 -9.45
N GLN A 73 -3.40 1.15 -8.18
CA GLN A 73 -4.07 1.79 -7.05
C GLN A 73 -3.97 3.32 -7.09
N TYR A 74 -2.80 3.84 -7.43
CA TYR A 74 -2.60 5.28 -7.61
C TYR A 74 -3.50 5.83 -8.72
N LEU A 75 -3.57 5.15 -9.87
CA LEU A 75 -4.44 5.53 -10.98
C LEU A 75 -5.92 5.50 -10.58
N ALA A 76 -6.36 4.47 -9.86
CA ALA A 76 -7.73 4.39 -9.37
C ALA A 76 -8.07 5.59 -8.48
N ASN A 77 -7.24 5.88 -7.47
CA ASN A 77 -7.47 7.00 -6.57
C ASN A 77 -7.40 8.36 -7.26
N SER A 78 -6.56 8.50 -8.27
CA SER A 78 -6.42 9.74 -9.03
C SER A 78 -7.59 9.96 -10.00
N THR A 79 -7.99 8.94 -10.76
CA THR A 79 -8.97 9.10 -11.85
C THR A 79 -10.42 9.02 -11.38
N LEU A 80 -10.72 8.16 -10.41
CA LEU A 80 -12.10 7.92 -9.97
C LEU A 80 -12.68 9.05 -9.11
N ASN A 81 -11.84 9.90 -8.58
CA ASN A 81 -12.25 11.04 -7.76
C ASN A 81 -12.30 12.37 -8.55
N ILE A 82 -11.86 12.36 -9.81
CA ILE A 82 -11.91 13.57 -10.66
C ILE A 82 -13.36 13.97 -10.87
N ASN A 83 -13.64 15.26 -10.65
CA ASN A 83 -14.98 15.87 -10.82
C ASN A 83 -16.09 15.21 -9.98
N GLN A 84 -15.73 14.52 -8.91
CA GLN A 84 -16.71 14.00 -7.97
C GLN A 84 -16.98 15.02 -6.86
N ALA A 85 -18.24 15.12 -6.45
CA ALA A 85 -18.60 15.87 -5.26
C ALA A 85 -17.90 15.25 -4.03
N PRO A 86 -17.55 16.03 -3.00
CA PRO A 86 -16.81 15.54 -1.84
C PRO A 86 -17.41 14.29 -1.20
N GLU A 87 -18.72 14.18 -1.11
CA GLU A 87 -19.45 13.04 -0.56
C GLU A 87 -19.40 11.79 -1.44
N LEU A 88 -18.98 11.90 -2.70
CA LEU A 88 -18.80 10.79 -3.65
C LEU A 88 -17.33 10.43 -3.88
N GLN A 89 -16.41 11.13 -3.23
CA GLN A 89 -15.00 10.78 -3.26
C GLN A 89 -14.77 9.57 -2.35
N ALA A 90 -13.83 8.71 -2.74
CA ALA A 90 -13.51 7.49 -2.00
C ALA A 90 -12.04 7.13 -2.12
N GLY A 91 -11.52 6.43 -1.11
CA GLY A 91 -10.24 5.75 -1.18
C GLY A 91 -10.40 4.35 -1.76
N TYR A 92 -9.45 3.90 -2.56
CA TYR A 92 -9.43 2.55 -3.13
C TYR A 92 -8.12 1.85 -2.80
N THR A 93 -8.23 0.66 -2.23
CA THR A 93 -7.11 -0.27 -2.05
C THR A 93 -7.33 -1.44 -2.99
N ILE A 94 -6.34 -1.76 -3.81
CA ILE A 94 -6.42 -2.85 -4.78
C ILE A 94 -5.62 -4.04 -4.28
N GLU A 95 -6.31 -5.17 -4.15
CA GLU A 95 -5.75 -6.42 -3.63
C GLU A 95 -5.75 -7.51 -4.71
N LEU A 96 -4.69 -8.28 -4.74
CA LEU A 96 -4.56 -9.44 -5.61
C LEU A 96 -3.82 -10.56 -4.88
N ASN A 97 -4.46 -11.73 -4.82
CA ASN A 97 -3.88 -12.96 -4.26
C ASN A 97 -3.28 -12.80 -2.85
N GLY A 98 -3.88 -11.97 -2.00
CA GLY A 98 -3.42 -11.72 -0.63
C GLY A 98 -2.09 -10.97 -0.53
N TYR A 99 -1.64 -10.32 -1.61
CA TYR A 99 -0.35 -9.63 -1.67
C TYR A 99 -0.20 -8.58 -0.56
N ARG A 100 -1.22 -7.73 -0.36
CA ARG A 100 -1.16 -6.63 0.63
C ARG A 100 -0.90 -7.15 2.04
N VAL A 101 -1.59 -8.20 2.44
CA VAL A 101 -1.44 -8.81 3.77
C VAL A 101 -0.05 -9.41 3.95
N ARG A 102 0.42 -10.17 2.95
CA ARG A 102 1.77 -10.75 2.99
C ARG A 102 2.85 -9.68 3.00
N ARG A 103 2.72 -8.66 2.15
CA ARG A 103 3.70 -7.58 2.08
C ARG A 103 3.78 -6.78 3.38
N GLN A 104 2.66 -6.51 4.01
CA GLN A 104 2.63 -5.83 5.31
C GLN A 104 3.39 -6.64 6.38
N ALA A 105 3.20 -7.95 6.42
CA ALA A 105 3.93 -8.83 7.34
C ALA A 105 5.44 -8.84 7.02
N GLU A 106 5.83 -8.87 5.74
CA GLU A 106 7.23 -8.79 5.31
C GLU A 106 7.87 -7.46 5.72
N VAL A 107 7.21 -6.35 5.47
CA VAL A 107 7.70 -5.00 5.81
C VAL A 107 7.89 -4.87 7.32
N ARG A 108 6.96 -5.40 8.10
CA ARG A 108 7.08 -5.43 9.56
C ARG A 108 8.27 -6.26 10.02
N ALA A 109 8.47 -7.44 9.45
CA ALA A 109 9.63 -8.30 9.76
C ALA A 109 10.95 -7.62 9.39
N ILE A 110 11.01 -6.91 8.26
CA ILE A 110 12.17 -6.11 7.85
C ILE A 110 12.46 -5.02 8.89
N ALA A 111 11.42 -4.32 9.36
CA ALA A 111 11.56 -3.28 10.36
C ALA A 111 12.10 -3.82 11.70
N GLU A 112 11.55 -4.94 12.17
CA GLU A 112 11.99 -5.61 13.40
C GLU A 112 13.45 -6.09 13.30
N THR A 113 13.83 -6.67 12.15
CA THR A 113 15.20 -7.10 11.87
C THR A 113 16.18 -5.92 11.88
N ALA A 114 15.81 -4.81 11.23
CA ALA A 114 16.64 -3.60 11.20
C ALA A 114 16.81 -2.99 12.60
N ALA A 115 15.75 -2.97 13.39
CA ALA A 115 15.80 -2.53 14.78
C ALA A 115 16.77 -3.34 15.62
N GLU A 116 16.69 -4.67 15.51
CA GLU A 116 17.56 -5.59 16.23
C GLU A 116 19.03 -5.46 15.79
N GLN A 117 19.29 -5.32 14.50
CA GLN A 117 20.63 -5.07 13.98
C GLN A 117 21.22 -3.77 14.51
N ALA A 118 20.43 -2.67 14.50
CA ALA A 118 20.88 -1.40 15.03
C ALA A 118 21.24 -1.49 16.54
N ARG A 119 20.45 -2.22 17.32
CA ARG A 119 20.71 -2.46 18.74
C ARG A 119 21.96 -3.28 18.97
N THR A 120 22.13 -4.34 18.19
CA THR A 120 23.25 -5.29 18.37
C THR A 120 24.58 -4.71 17.90
N THR A 121 24.57 -3.97 16.78
CA THR A 121 25.81 -3.45 16.17
C THR A 121 26.15 -2.04 16.63
N GLY A 122 25.17 -1.29 17.11
CA GLY A 122 25.31 0.14 17.39
C GLY A 122 25.47 1.01 16.13
N GLN A 123 25.28 0.43 14.95
CA GLN A 123 25.45 1.10 13.66
C GLN A 123 24.09 1.41 13.01
N GLU A 124 24.11 2.39 12.10
CA GLU A 124 22.95 2.68 11.26
C GLU A 124 22.63 1.47 10.34
N VAL A 125 21.35 1.18 10.20
CA VAL A 125 20.83 0.15 9.27
C VAL A 125 19.95 0.84 8.24
N GLU A 126 20.26 0.65 6.97
CA GLU A 126 19.51 1.21 5.87
C GLU A 126 18.55 0.18 5.29
N ILE A 127 17.26 0.50 5.30
CA ILE A 127 16.21 -0.32 4.70
C ILE A 127 15.92 0.21 3.30
N ARG A 128 16.14 -0.63 2.31
CA ARG A 128 15.95 -0.34 0.89
C ARG A 128 14.65 -0.93 0.36
N SER A 129 14.25 -0.51 -0.83
CA SER A 129 13.11 -1.09 -1.58
C SER A 129 11.76 -0.98 -0.88
N LEU A 130 11.57 0.02 -0.04
CA LEU A 130 10.28 0.38 0.52
C LEU A 130 9.61 1.47 -0.31
N SER A 131 8.30 1.34 -0.55
CA SER A 131 7.50 2.43 -1.09
C SER A 131 7.40 3.59 -0.07
N SER A 132 6.93 4.74 -0.52
CA SER A 132 6.73 5.89 0.38
C SER A 132 5.74 5.60 1.51
N VAL A 133 4.70 4.82 1.22
CA VAL A 133 3.72 4.37 2.22
C VAL A 133 4.36 3.40 3.21
N GLU A 134 5.09 2.39 2.71
CA GLU A 134 5.79 1.43 3.56
C GLU A 134 6.83 2.11 4.46
N ARG A 135 7.59 3.08 3.94
CA ARG A 135 8.53 3.87 4.77
C ARG A 135 7.82 4.59 5.91
N ARG A 136 6.64 5.16 5.64
CA ARG A 136 5.83 5.83 6.66
C ARG A 136 5.33 4.85 7.71
N GLU A 137 4.85 3.68 7.29
CA GLU A 137 4.40 2.62 8.21
C GLU A 137 5.53 2.16 9.12
N VAL A 138 6.71 1.88 8.56
CA VAL A 138 7.89 1.46 9.33
C VAL A 138 8.34 2.57 10.29
N HIS A 139 8.36 3.81 9.83
CA HIS A 139 8.69 4.96 10.69
C HIS A 139 7.72 5.06 11.89
N THR A 140 6.42 4.96 11.62
CA THR A 140 5.38 5.01 12.65
C THR A 140 5.53 3.86 13.65
N PHE A 141 5.76 2.65 13.16
CA PHE A 141 5.97 1.47 14.00
C PHE A 141 7.22 1.61 14.87
N LEU A 142 8.36 2.00 14.30
CA LEU A 142 9.62 2.11 15.03
C LEU A 142 9.67 3.31 15.98
N LYS A 143 8.82 4.32 15.75
CA LYS A 143 8.71 5.48 16.66
C LYS A 143 8.18 5.11 18.05
N GLU A 144 7.53 3.97 18.20
CA GLU A 144 7.09 3.46 19.52
C GLU A 144 8.27 3.05 20.41
N PHE A 145 9.44 2.82 19.82
CA PHE A 145 10.65 2.44 20.54
C PHE A 145 11.50 3.67 20.86
N THR A 146 11.62 4.00 22.14
CA THR A 146 12.32 5.20 22.60
C THR A 146 13.84 5.13 22.41
N ASP A 147 14.39 3.93 22.25
CA ASP A 147 15.81 3.66 22.02
C ASP A 147 16.23 3.75 20.55
N LEU A 148 15.27 3.96 19.64
CA LEU A 148 15.51 4.02 18.20
C LEU A 148 15.09 5.36 17.61
N GLU A 149 15.79 5.72 16.56
CA GLU A 149 15.54 6.90 15.74
C GLU A 149 15.51 6.51 14.27
N THR A 150 14.55 7.05 13.51
CA THR A 150 14.42 6.77 12.09
C THR A 150 14.30 8.04 11.28
N PHE A 151 14.93 8.04 10.11
CA PHE A 151 14.84 9.15 9.14
C PHE A 151 15.00 8.62 7.71
N SER A 152 14.53 9.38 6.74
CA SER A 152 14.68 9.03 5.32
C SER A 152 15.96 9.66 4.74
N ARG A 153 16.67 8.89 3.91
CA ARG A 153 17.90 9.33 3.20
C ARG A 153 17.74 9.14 1.71
N GLY A 154 18.20 10.11 0.94
CA GLY A 154 18.17 10.08 -0.52
C GLY A 154 16.91 10.72 -1.11
N LYS A 155 16.75 10.58 -2.42
CA LYS A 155 15.62 11.09 -3.20
C LYS A 155 14.96 9.95 -3.97
N GLU A 156 13.67 10.08 -4.22
CA GLU A 156 12.97 9.11 -5.07
C GLU A 156 13.63 8.98 -6.45
N PRO A 157 13.75 7.78 -7.02
CA PRO A 157 13.23 6.49 -6.51
C PRO A 157 14.18 5.75 -5.55
N GLN A 158 15.35 6.28 -5.23
CA GLN A 158 16.35 5.64 -4.35
C GLN A 158 16.31 6.20 -2.92
N ARG A 159 15.13 6.58 -2.45
CA ARG A 159 14.96 7.04 -1.08
C ARG A 159 14.79 5.88 -0.12
N ASN A 160 15.65 5.80 0.88
CA ASN A 160 15.70 4.71 1.86
C ASN A 160 15.33 5.19 3.25
N LEU A 161 14.95 4.26 4.11
CA LEU A 161 14.74 4.52 5.53
C LEU A 161 15.98 4.06 6.32
N VAL A 162 16.46 4.91 7.20
CA VAL A 162 17.58 4.60 8.09
C VAL A 162 17.07 4.43 9.51
N VAL A 163 17.54 3.37 10.18
CA VAL A 163 17.26 3.06 11.59
C VAL A 163 18.59 3.13 12.34
N ARG A 164 18.62 3.86 13.45
CA ARG A 164 19.77 3.92 14.34
C ARG A 164 19.36 4.02 15.82
N LEU A 165 20.31 3.80 16.70
CA LEU A 165 20.09 4.10 18.12
C LEU A 165 19.82 5.59 18.30
N ALA A 166 18.87 5.91 19.16
CA ALA A 166 18.62 7.29 19.55
C ALA A 166 19.84 7.82 20.32
N SER A 167 20.23 9.05 20.02
CA SER A 167 21.30 9.70 20.77
C SER A 167 20.84 9.90 22.22
N LEU A 168 21.57 9.34 23.16
CA LEU A 168 21.38 9.67 24.58
C LEU A 168 21.69 11.17 24.76
N MET A 169 20.66 11.94 25.00
CA MET A 169 20.87 13.31 25.49
C MET A 169 21.26 13.30 26.93
#